data_2182ce537a3c9a685c5409916ae0e943
#
_entry.id   2182ce537a3c9a685c5409916ae0e943
#
_cell.length_a   1.000
_cell.length_b   1.000
_cell.length_c   1.000
_cell.angle_alpha   90.00
_cell.angle_beta   90.00
_cell.angle_gamma   90.00
#
_symmetry.space_group_name_H-M   'P 1'
#
loop_
_entity.id
_entity.type
_entity.pdbx_description
1 polymer ?
#
loop_
_entity_poly.entity_id
_entity_poly.type
_entity_poly.pdbx_seq_one_letter_code
_entity_poly.pdbx_strand_id
1 'polypeptide(L)'
;MQRVAFVMCVKDGEQEEYVRRHCQVWPAVLTDLERAGVHKMAIFMNGLQLFLFMEVEDYSTAVRMLAEFPDTVRWEQYMAPIMEDASGKDYDPANPYPDGLPEVFFWERA
;
A
#
# COMPACT_ATOMS: atom_id res chain seq x y z
N MET A 1 3.99 17.11 6.30
CA MET A 1 3.32 15.92 5.71
C MET A 1 4.22 15.34 4.65
N GLN A 2 4.52 14.06 4.75
CA GLN A 2 5.34 13.38 3.75
C GLN A 2 4.47 12.84 2.62
N ARG A 3 4.99 12.86 1.40
CA ARG A 3 4.38 12.21 0.24
C ARG A 3 5.26 11.04 -0.13
N VAL A 4 4.67 9.85 -0.22
CA VAL A 4 5.40 8.62 -0.51
C VAL A 4 4.71 7.89 -1.64
N ALA A 5 5.49 7.39 -2.58
CA ALA A 5 4.97 6.54 -3.65
C ALA A 5 5.90 5.36 -3.86
N PHE A 6 5.32 4.21 -4.22
CA PHE A 6 6.09 3.03 -4.55
C PHE A 6 5.31 2.13 -5.51
N VAL A 7 6.02 1.17 -6.10
CA VAL A 7 5.47 0.22 -7.06
C VAL A 7 5.40 -1.16 -6.44
N MET A 8 4.33 -1.88 -6.71
CA MET A 8 4.17 -3.30 -6.44
C MET A 8 3.46 -3.93 -7.62
N CYS A 9 3.26 -5.24 -7.61
CA CYS A 9 2.61 -5.94 -8.71
C CYS A 9 1.49 -6.83 -8.19
N VAL A 10 0.50 -7.06 -9.05
CA VAL A 10 -0.50 -8.10 -8.88
C VAL A 10 -0.11 -9.29 -9.77
N LYS A 11 -0.40 -10.51 -9.35
CA LYS A 11 -0.13 -11.69 -10.16
C LYS A 11 -1.02 -11.70 -11.40
N ASP A 12 -0.49 -12.22 -12.49
CA ASP A 12 -1.24 -12.34 -13.75
C ASP A 12 -2.51 -13.17 -13.53
N GLY A 13 -3.63 -12.65 -14.02
CA GLY A 13 -4.94 -13.27 -13.83
C GLY A 13 -5.65 -12.87 -12.55
N GLU A 14 -5.01 -12.13 -11.66
CA GLU A 14 -5.58 -11.73 -10.36
C GLU A 14 -5.98 -10.25 -10.30
N GLN A 15 -5.94 -9.55 -11.43
CA GLN A 15 -6.24 -8.11 -11.48
C GLN A 15 -7.66 -7.79 -11.00
N GLU A 16 -8.65 -8.55 -11.48
CA GLU A 16 -10.05 -8.32 -11.09
C GLU A 16 -10.29 -8.63 -9.62
N GLU A 17 -9.65 -9.68 -9.09
CA GLU A 17 -9.76 -10.03 -7.69
C GLU A 17 -9.14 -8.94 -6.80
N TYR A 18 -8.00 -8.38 -7.21
CA TYR A 18 -7.38 -7.26 -6.50
C TYR A 18 -8.32 -6.07 -6.40
N VAL A 19 -8.92 -5.67 -7.53
CA VAL A 19 -9.88 -4.55 -7.56
C VAL A 19 -11.09 -4.87 -6.69
N ARG A 20 -11.64 -6.08 -6.77
CA ARG A 20 -12.80 -6.50 -5.99
C ARG A 20 -12.52 -6.37 -4.49
N ARG A 21 -11.37 -6.84 -4.03
CA ARG A 21 -11.00 -6.75 -2.61
C ARG A 21 -10.89 -5.31 -2.14
N HIS A 22 -10.40 -4.41 -3.00
CA HIS A 22 -10.25 -2.99 -2.67
C HIS A 22 -11.56 -2.20 -2.74
N CYS A 23 -12.63 -2.79 -3.28
CA CYS A 23 -13.97 -2.22 -3.15
C CYS A 23 -14.58 -2.46 -1.77
N GLN A 24 -13.97 -3.35 -0.97
CA GLN A 24 -14.46 -3.73 0.35
C GLN A 24 -13.30 -3.91 1.33
N VAL A 25 -12.42 -2.91 1.38
CA VAL A 25 -11.33 -2.93 2.37
C VAL A 25 -11.93 -3.02 3.77
N TRP A 26 -11.38 -3.87 4.60
CA TRP A 26 -11.88 -4.08 5.96
C TRP A 26 -11.87 -2.78 6.75
N PRO A 27 -12.99 -2.43 7.41
CA PRO A 27 -13.04 -1.18 8.20
C PRO A 27 -11.93 -1.06 9.23
N ALA A 28 -11.51 -2.16 9.85
CA ALA A 28 -10.41 -2.16 10.82
C ALA A 28 -9.09 -1.73 10.18
N VAL A 29 -8.85 -2.07 8.91
CA VAL A 29 -7.64 -1.64 8.19
C VAL A 29 -7.68 -0.14 7.93
N LEU A 30 -8.83 0.41 7.57
CA LEU A 30 -8.99 1.85 7.37
C LEU A 30 -8.74 2.61 8.67
N THR A 31 -9.24 2.10 9.80
CA THR A 31 -8.97 2.67 11.12
C THR A 31 -7.47 2.61 11.44
N ASP A 32 -6.81 1.51 11.12
CA ASP A 32 -5.39 1.35 11.35
C ASP A 32 -4.56 2.35 10.54
N LEU A 33 -4.93 2.59 9.28
CA LEU A 33 -4.28 3.62 8.46
C LEU A 33 -4.37 5.00 9.11
N GLU A 34 -5.54 5.37 9.58
CA GLU A 34 -5.75 6.65 10.27
C GLU A 34 -4.88 6.73 11.54
N ARG A 35 -4.88 5.68 12.35
CA ARG A 35 -4.08 5.62 13.58
C ARG A 35 -2.58 5.71 13.30
N ALA A 36 -2.14 5.18 12.16
CA ALA A 36 -0.73 5.22 11.75
C ALA A 36 -0.32 6.58 11.19
N GLY A 37 -1.23 7.53 11.06
CA GLY A 37 -0.94 8.87 10.55
C GLY A 37 -1.03 9.01 9.04
N VAL A 38 -1.66 8.06 8.36
CA VAL A 38 -1.93 8.17 6.92
C VAL A 38 -3.14 9.07 6.71
N HIS A 39 -2.99 10.12 5.91
CA HIS A 39 -4.05 11.09 5.63
C HIS A 39 -4.73 10.83 4.30
N LYS A 40 -3.98 10.36 3.31
CA LYS A 40 -4.51 10.01 1.98
C LYS A 40 -3.75 8.82 1.45
N MET A 41 -4.46 7.98 0.72
CA MET A 41 -3.85 6.88 -0.01
C MET A 41 -4.61 6.64 -1.30
N ALA A 42 -3.90 6.43 -2.38
CA ALA A 42 -4.47 6.06 -3.66
C ALA A 42 -3.62 4.98 -4.30
N ILE A 43 -4.27 4.04 -4.96
CA ILE A 43 -3.59 2.98 -5.70
C ILE A 43 -4.09 3.03 -7.14
N PHE A 44 -3.15 3.08 -8.08
CA PHE A 44 -3.45 3.06 -9.52
C PHE A 44 -2.90 1.78 -10.11
N MET A 45 -3.59 1.25 -11.11
CA MET A 45 -3.20 0.00 -11.78
C MET A 45 -2.89 0.25 -13.25
N ASN A 46 -1.77 -0.30 -13.71
CA ASN A 46 -1.41 -0.32 -15.12
C ASN A 46 -0.95 -1.74 -15.48
N GLY A 47 -1.86 -2.54 -16.05
CA GLY A 47 -1.60 -3.95 -16.28
C GLY A 47 -1.37 -4.68 -14.96
N LEU A 48 -0.19 -5.25 -14.77
CA LEU A 48 0.18 -5.93 -13.52
C LEU A 48 0.82 -4.99 -12.51
N GLN A 49 1.19 -3.77 -12.92
CA GLN A 49 1.82 -2.81 -12.02
C GLN A 49 0.80 -2.04 -11.21
N LEU A 50 1.12 -1.86 -9.94
CA LEU A 50 0.33 -1.07 -9.01
C LEU A 50 1.20 0.08 -8.51
N PHE A 51 0.65 1.29 -8.54
CA PHE A 51 1.32 2.49 -8.07
C PHE A 51 0.56 2.99 -6.85
N LEU A 52 1.21 2.92 -5.69
CA LEU A 52 0.61 3.42 -4.46
C LEU A 52 1.19 4.80 -4.16
N PHE A 53 0.31 5.74 -3.83
CA PHE A 53 0.66 7.07 -3.35
C PHE A 53 0.00 7.29 -2.00
N MET A 54 0.72 7.92 -1.07
CA MET A 54 0.11 8.32 0.20
C MET A 54 0.66 9.66 0.68
N GLU A 55 -0.17 10.38 1.43
CA GLU A 55 0.27 11.46 2.30
C GLU A 55 0.22 10.95 3.72
N VAL A 56 1.32 11.06 4.44
CA VAL A 56 1.50 10.47 5.75
C VAL A 56 2.31 11.40 6.65
N GLU A 57 2.04 11.40 7.95
CA GLU A 57 2.73 12.25 8.90
C GLU A 57 4.22 11.90 8.99
N ASP A 58 4.52 10.61 9.20
CA ASP A 58 5.88 10.08 9.23
C ASP A 58 5.86 8.64 8.71
N TYR A 59 6.42 8.43 7.52
CA TYR A 59 6.35 7.14 6.84
C TYR A 59 7.00 6.01 7.64
N SER A 60 8.17 6.23 8.19
CA SER A 60 8.86 5.17 8.93
C SER A 60 8.09 4.77 10.20
N THR A 61 7.47 5.72 10.88
CA THR A 61 6.59 5.45 12.02
C THR A 61 5.35 4.69 11.58
N ALA A 62 4.72 5.11 10.48
CA ALA A 62 3.52 4.45 9.96
C ALA A 62 3.79 2.99 9.59
N VAL A 63 4.90 2.73 8.90
CA VAL A 63 5.30 1.36 8.51
C VAL A 63 5.46 0.49 9.75
N ARG A 64 6.13 1.01 10.78
CA ARG A 64 6.35 0.27 12.01
C ARG A 64 5.03 -0.03 12.74
N MET A 65 4.14 0.95 12.83
CA MET A 65 2.84 0.78 13.49
C MET A 65 1.95 -0.22 12.72
N LEU A 66 1.88 -0.10 11.41
CA LEU A 66 1.05 -0.97 10.57
C LEU A 66 1.52 -2.42 10.64
N ALA A 67 2.81 -2.66 10.82
CA ALA A 67 3.37 -4.00 10.97
C ALA A 67 2.94 -4.68 12.28
N GLU A 68 2.46 -3.92 13.26
CA GLU A 68 2.06 -4.43 14.58
C GLU A 68 0.55 -4.53 14.77
N PHE A 69 -0.26 -3.87 13.93
CA PHE A 69 -1.72 -3.90 14.06
C PHE A 69 -2.27 -5.24 13.55
N PRO A 70 -2.94 -6.03 14.42
CA PRO A 70 -3.35 -7.38 14.04
C PRO A 70 -4.25 -7.46 12.80
N ASP A 71 -5.18 -6.53 12.63
CA ASP A 71 -6.10 -6.54 11.49
C ASP A 71 -5.38 -6.21 10.18
N THR A 72 -4.44 -5.27 10.22
CA THR A 72 -3.61 -4.94 9.04
C THR A 72 -2.69 -6.10 8.68
N VAL A 73 -2.10 -6.76 9.68
CA VAL A 73 -1.27 -7.96 9.44
C VAL A 73 -2.10 -9.04 8.73
N ARG A 74 -3.33 -9.29 9.20
CA ARG A 74 -4.22 -10.28 8.56
C ARG A 74 -4.61 -9.87 7.14
N TRP A 75 -4.86 -8.59 6.91
CA TRP A 75 -5.15 -8.07 5.57
C TRP A 75 -3.99 -8.33 4.61
N GLU A 76 -2.75 -8.03 5.04
CA GLU A 76 -1.57 -8.26 4.21
C GLU A 76 -1.37 -9.75 3.91
N GLN A 77 -1.61 -10.62 4.88
CA GLN A 77 -1.56 -12.07 4.67
C GLN A 77 -2.64 -12.55 3.70
N TYR A 78 -3.82 -11.93 3.76
CA TYR A 78 -4.92 -12.23 2.85
C TYR A 78 -4.59 -11.80 1.42
N MET A 79 -3.94 -10.65 1.25
CA MET A 79 -3.58 -10.11 -0.06
C MET A 79 -2.36 -10.78 -0.68
N ALA A 80 -1.41 -11.24 0.12
CA ALA A 80 -0.12 -11.72 -0.36
C ALA A 80 -0.20 -12.79 -1.47
N PRO A 81 -1.11 -13.77 -1.41
CA PRO A 81 -1.17 -14.82 -2.45
C PRO A 81 -1.48 -14.32 -3.86
N ILE A 82 -2.08 -13.15 -4.01
CA ILE A 82 -2.40 -12.60 -5.33
C ILE A 82 -1.44 -11.48 -5.76
N MET A 83 -0.39 -11.23 -4.98
CA MET A 83 0.51 -10.10 -5.20
C MET A 83 1.95 -10.56 -5.42
N GLU A 84 2.72 -9.66 -6.04
CA GLU A 84 4.17 -9.76 -6.20
C GLU A 84 4.79 -8.41 -5.85
N ASP A 85 6.09 -8.41 -5.52
CA ASP A 85 6.81 -7.16 -5.33
C ASP A 85 7.14 -6.51 -6.67
N ALA A 86 7.77 -5.33 -6.65
CA ALA A 86 8.09 -4.58 -7.86
C ALA A 86 9.03 -5.34 -8.80
N SER A 87 9.76 -6.34 -8.32
CA SER A 87 10.68 -7.16 -9.12
C SER A 87 10.02 -8.42 -9.69
N GLY A 88 8.76 -8.67 -9.37
CA GLY A 88 8.04 -9.86 -9.81
C GLY A 88 8.25 -11.08 -8.94
N LYS A 89 8.80 -10.90 -7.74
CA LYS A 89 8.95 -11.97 -6.75
C LYS A 89 7.72 -12.01 -5.84
N ASP A 90 7.57 -13.11 -5.11
CA ASP A 90 6.46 -13.24 -4.17
C ASP A 90 6.43 -12.09 -3.17
N TYR A 91 5.23 -11.56 -2.97
CA TYR A 91 4.99 -10.46 -2.04
C TYR A 91 5.22 -10.93 -0.60
N ASP A 92 6.00 -10.16 0.17
CA ASP A 92 6.24 -10.45 1.57
C ASP A 92 5.23 -9.69 2.44
N PRO A 93 4.24 -10.37 3.04
CA PRO A 93 3.23 -9.70 3.86
C PRO A 93 3.79 -9.08 5.15
N ALA A 94 5.00 -9.47 5.56
CA ALA A 94 5.66 -8.90 6.74
C ALA A 94 6.32 -7.56 6.42
N ASN A 95 6.59 -7.26 5.14
CA ASN A 95 7.22 -6.01 4.69
C ASN A 95 6.45 -5.42 3.50
N PRO A 96 5.18 -5.00 3.72
CA PRO A 96 4.33 -4.55 2.63
C PRO A 96 4.65 -3.15 2.10
N TYR A 97 5.43 -2.37 2.86
CA TYR A 97 5.73 -0.99 2.52
C TYR A 97 7.22 -0.81 2.29
N PRO A 98 7.67 -0.86 1.02
CA PRO A 98 9.07 -0.64 0.69
C PRO A 98 9.46 0.83 0.84
N ASP A 99 10.75 1.12 0.68
CA ASP A 99 11.22 2.50 0.60
C ASP A 99 10.53 3.21 -0.56
N GLY A 100 10.21 4.48 -0.35
CA GLY A 100 9.56 5.29 -1.36
C GLY A 100 10.47 5.61 -2.52
N LEU A 101 9.85 5.85 -3.67
CA LEU A 101 10.54 6.36 -4.84
C LEU A 101 10.99 7.81 -4.60
N PRO A 102 12.14 8.24 -5.19
CA PRO A 102 12.53 9.65 -5.09
C PRO A 102 11.47 10.53 -5.76
N GLU A 103 11.03 11.56 -5.03
CA GLU A 103 10.13 12.56 -5.62
C GLU A 103 10.94 13.49 -6.50
N VAL A 104 10.53 13.63 -7.76
CA VAL A 104 11.24 14.46 -8.74
C VAL A 104 10.63 15.84 -8.86
N PHE A 105 9.32 15.94 -8.68
CA PHE A 105 8.61 17.22 -8.81
C PHE A 105 7.32 17.17 -8.01
N PHE A 106 7.04 18.27 -7.33
CA PHE A 106 5.75 18.46 -6.65
C PHE A 106 5.32 19.91 -6.84
N TRP A 107 4.05 20.08 -7.14
CA TRP A 107 3.44 21.39 -7.25
C TRP A 107 2.14 21.41 -6.46
N GLU A 108 1.93 22.47 -5.73
CA GLU A 108 0.68 22.68 -4.98
C GLU A 108 0.23 24.12 -5.22
N ARG A 109 -1.05 24.24 -5.53
CA ARG A 109 -1.65 25.56 -5.73
C ARG A 109 -1.72 26.28 -4.37
N ALA A 110 -1.27 27.55 -4.36
CA ALA A 110 -1.31 28.39 -3.18
C ALA A 110 -2.73 28.85 -2.84
#